data_ea9d2e3d8fd8d62459e8b08b6bccab77
#
_entry.id   ea9d2e3d8fd8d62459e8b08b6bccab77
#
_cell.length_a   1.000
_cell.length_b   1.000
_cell.length_c   1.000
_cell.angle_alpha   90.00
_cell.angle_beta   90.00
_cell.angle_gamma   90.00
#
_symmetry.space_group_name_H-M   'P 1'
#
loop_
_entity.id
_entity.type
_entity.pdbx_description
1 polymer ?
#
loop_
_entity_poly.entity_id
_entity_poly.type
_entity_poly.pdbx_seq_one_letter_code
_entity_poly.pdbx_strand_id
1 'polypeptide(L)'
;MYDSNGKIVSGFKPPIFESKIINNPVHIRINGKDYILVQLEDGSLKILDRRGRDRIIVDNKIQYSGNSIYSYLEQFTTTDKLGNLIKIDTKGNLIKENINLSVENFIDIVDNNIVYLNENRLTIKGINVELPFSKFSKPKIFIDSKTTLVSITDMTNNEVYLYRDNGKLVKGFPIKGSSVIDIKDSDNDGKLEIISAIDNFSIVSYEINLSQN
;
A
#
# COMPACT_ATOMS: atom_id res chain seq x y z
N MET A 1 19.10 11.42 -4.12
CA MET A 1 19.34 10.74 -2.82
C MET A 1 20.29 11.62 -2.02
N TYR A 2 19.96 11.88 -0.77
CA TYR A 2 20.75 12.70 0.14
C TYR A 2 21.18 11.87 1.34
N ASP A 3 22.32 12.19 1.92
CA ASP A 3 22.79 11.62 3.19
C ASP A 3 22.13 12.33 4.38
N SER A 4 22.48 11.92 5.61
CA SER A 4 21.97 12.52 6.84
C SER A 4 22.34 14.00 7.04
N ASN A 5 23.31 14.52 6.27
CA ASN A 5 23.76 15.91 6.30
C ASN A 5 23.13 16.73 5.15
N GLY A 6 22.18 16.16 4.40
CA GLY A 6 21.53 16.82 3.28
C GLY A 6 22.42 16.96 2.02
N LYS A 7 23.54 16.26 1.94
CA LYS A 7 24.40 16.24 0.75
C LYS A 7 23.98 15.11 -0.19
N ILE A 8 24.13 15.35 -1.50
CA ILE A 8 23.91 14.30 -2.50
C ILE A 8 24.87 13.15 -2.24
N VAL A 9 24.33 11.95 -2.11
CA VAL A 9 25.11 10.71 -1.91
C VAL A 9 26.12 10.56 -3.05
N SER A 10 27.38 10.34 -2.69
CA SER A 10 28.48 10.18 -3.67
C SER A 10 28.14 9.13 -4.73
N GLY A 11 28.30 9.51 -5.97
CA GLY A 11 28.02 8.66 -7.13
C GLY A 11 26.53 8.60 -7.56
N PHE A 12 25.61 9.20 -6.82
CA PHE A 12 24.23 9.32 -7.28
C PHE A 12 24.12 10.49 -8.30
N LYS A 13 23.68 10.16 -9.51
CA LYS A 13 23.36 11.15 -10.55
C LYS A 13 21.84 11.18 -10.68
N PRO A 14 21.18 12.30 -10.29
CA PRO A 14 19.74 12.43 -10.45
C PRO A 14 19.37 12.26 -11.94
N PRO A 15 18.54 11.28 -12.30
CA PRO A 15 18.10 11.14 -13.68
C PRO A 15 17.10 12.25 -14.03
N ILE A 16 17.10 12.65 -15.31
CA ILE A 16 16.08 13.53 -15.90
C ILE A 16 15.25 12.67 -16.83
N PHE A 17 13.94 12.70 -16.68
CA PHE A 17 13.01 11.94 -17.51
C PHE A 17 12.33 12.84 -18.51
N GLU A 18 12.01 12.29 -19.69
CA GLU A 18 11.28 13.00 -20.75
C GLU A 18 9.77 13.10 -20.48
N SER A 19 9.26 12.30 -19.56
CA SER A 19 7.86 12.26 -19.15
C SER A 19 7.71 12.57 -17.66
N LYS A 20 6.54 13.08 -17.26
CA LYS A 20 6.23 13.49 -15.90
C LYS A 20 6.19 12.30 -14.95
N ILE A 21 6.73 12.50 -13.75
CA ILE A 21 6.59 11.55 -12.63
C ILE A 21 5.17 11.69 -12.07
N ILE A 22 4.42 10.58 -11.99
CA ILE A 22 3.00 10.58 -11.56
C ILE A 22 2.78 10.14 -10.12
N ASN A 23 3.75 9.45 -9.52
CA ASN A 23 3.71 9.01 -8.13
C ASN A 23 5.07 9.24 -7.46
N ASN A 24 5.08 9.24 -6.13
CA ASN A 24 6.33 9.29 -5.40
C ASN A 24 7.24 8.12 -5.80
N PRO A 25 8.55 8.36 -6.02
CA PRO A 25 9.51 7.28 -6.22
C PRO A 25 9.50 6.32 -5.02
N VAL A 26 9.59 5.01 -5.31
CA VAL A 26 9.56 3.96 -4.29
C VAL A 26 10.92 3.26 -4.25
N HIS A 27 11.45 3.07 -3.05
CA HIS A 27 12.63 2.23 -2.82
C HIS A 27 12.16 0.83 -2.41
N ILE A 28 12.58 -0.18 -3.17
CA ILE A 28 12.30 -1.59 -2.88
C ILE A 28 13.63 -2.35 -2.82
N ARG A 29 13.72 -3.27 -1.86
CA ARG A 29 14.86 -4.18 -1.74
C ARG A 29 14.40 -5.61 -1.96
N ILE A 30 14.98 -6.27 -2.96
CA ILE A 30 14.72 -7.68 -3.29
C ILE A 30 16.06 -8.41 -3.38
N ASN A 31 16.19 -9.52 -2.67
CA ASN A 31 17.38 -10.38 -2.67
C ASN A 31 18.68 -9.60 -2.46
N GLY A 32 18.68 -8.70 -1.47
CA GLY A 32 19.84 -7.88 -1.11
C GLY A 32 20.17 -6.75 -2.08
N LYS A 33 19.42 -6.57 -3.17
CA LYS A 33 19.61 -5.50 -4.16
C LYS A 33 18.57 -4.40 -3.98
N ASP A 34 19.03 -3.15 -4.09
CA ASP A 34 18.17 -1.98 -3.98
C ASP A 34 17.68 -1.54 -5.36
N TYR A 35 16.43 -1.16 -5.44
CA TYR A 35 15.77 -0.67 -6.64
C TYR A 35 15.02 0.62 -6.32
N ILE A 36 15.16 1.63 -7.18
CA ILE A 36 14.40 2.87 -7.10
C ILE A 36 13.44 2.87 -8.29
N LEU A 37 12.13 2.85 -8.00
CA LEU A 37 11.10 2.73 -9.01
C LEU A 37 10.41 4.08 -9.21
N VAL A 38 10.25 4.47 -10.48
CA VAL A 38 9.62 5.73 -10.87
C VAL A 38 8.59 5.46 -11.94
N GLN A 39 7.33 5.79 -11.65
CA GLN A 39 6.21 5.69 -12.59
C GLN A 39 6.10 6.99 -13.38
N LEU A 40 6.05 6.88 -14.71
CA LEU A 40 5.96 8.02 -15.60
C LEU A 40 4.58 8.08 -16.29
N GLU A 41 4.14 9.29 -16.62
CA GLU A 41 2.83 9.57 -17.24
C GLU A 41 2.65 8.89 -18.60
N ASP A 42 3.75 8.72 -19.35
CA ASP A 42 3.75 8.00 -20.62
C ASP A 42 3.63 6.47 -20.49
N GLY A 43 3.43 5.97 -19.28
CA GLY A 43 3.30 4.55 -18.94
C GLY A 43 4.63 3.83 -18.71
N SER A 44 5.76 4.50 -18.86
CA SER A 44 7.07 3.89 -18.57
C SER A 44 7.25 3.62 -17.09
N LEU A 45 7.88 2.50 -16.77
CA LEU A 45 8.45 2.22 -15.46
C LEU A 45 9.97 2.30 -15.54
N LYS A 46 10.56 3.21 -14.77
CA LYS A 46 12.00 3.28 -14.58
C LYS A 46 12.38 2.54 -13.31
N ILE A 47 13.28 1.57 -13.43
CA ILE A 47 13.82 0.80 -12.31
C ILE A 47 15.32 1.05 -12.24
N LEU A 48 15.72 1.87 -11.27
CA LEU A 48 17.06 2.42 -11.16
C LEU A 48 17.88 1.73 -10.06
N ASP A 49 19.20 1.77 -10.22
CA ASP A 49 20.15 1.43 -9.19
C ASP A 49 20.39 2.60 -8.21
N ARG A 50 21.17 2.37 -7.15
CA ARG A 50 21.56 3.40 -6.16
C ARG A 50 22.39 4.56 -6.74
N ARG A 51 22.82 4.48 -7.99
CA ARG A 51 23.54 5.54 -8.70
C ARG A 51 22.65 6.34 -9.65
N GLY A 52 21.34 5.99 -9.74
CA GLY A 52 20.37 6.64 -10.62
C GLY A 52 20.43 6.15 -12.07
N ARG A 53 21.08 5.02 -12.35
CA ARG A 53 21.17 4.42 -13.69
C ARG A 53 20.09 3.33 -13.83
N ASP A 54 19.60 3.15 -15.05
CA ASP A 54 18.70 2.03 -15.36
C ASP A 54 19.33 0.70 -14.92
N ARG A 55 18.63 -0.01 -14.03
CA ARG A 55 19.00 -1.33 -13.53
C ARG A 55 18.29 -2.44 -14.26
N ILE A 56 17.02 -2.20 -14.56
CA ILE A 56 16.15 -3.12 -15.28
C ILE A 56 15.40 -2.28 -16.34
N ILE A 57 15.34 -2.81 -17.55
CA ILE A 57 14.55 -2.23 -18.63
C ILE A 57 13.21 -2.96 -18.66
N VAL A 58 12.13 -2.21 -18.66
CA VAL A 58 10.76 -2.68 -18.83
C VAL A 58 10.23 -2.07 -20.12
N ASP A 59 10.11 -2.89 -21.16
CA ASP A 59 9.71 -2.42 -22.49
C ASP A 59 8.21 -2.11 -22.58
N ASN A 60 7.42 -2.78 -21.74
CA ASN A 60 5.97 -2.63 -21.75
C ASN A 60 5.54 -1.32 -21.09
N LYS A 61 4.62 -0.61 -21.73
CA LYS A 61 3.92 0.54 -21.15
C LYS A 61 2.76 0.06 -20.26
N ILE A 62 2.57 0.76 -19.13
CA ILE A 62 1.54 0.46 -18.14
C ILE A 62 0.59 1.65 -18.04
N GLN A 63 -0.71 1.40 -18.20
CA GLN A 63 -1.74 2.39 -17.94
C GLN A 63 -2.04 2.40 -16.44
N TYR A 64 -1.25 3.12 -15.65
CA TYR A 64 -1.34 3.12 -14.19
C TYR A 64 -2.70 3.57 -13.68
N SER A 65 -3.24 2.85 -12.67
CA SER A 65 -4.50 3.18 -12.00
C SER A 65 -4.38 4.28 -10.93
N GLY A 66 -3.17 4.69 -10.57
CA GLY A 66 -2.89 5.60 -9.46
C GLY A 66 -2.39 4.90 -8.18
N ASN A 67 -2.42 3.57 -8.12
CA ASN A 67 -1.78 2.84 -7.04
C ASN A 67 -0.25 2.93 -7.14
N SER A 68 0.41 2.93 -5.97
CA SER A 68 1.86 2.89 -5.88
C SER A 68 2.43 1.55 -6.37
N ILE A 69 3.74 1.43 -6.37
CA ILE A 69 4.42 0.15 -6.61
C ILE A 69 4.84 -0.44 -5.27
N TYR A 70 4.61 -1.73 -5.12
CA TYR A 70 4.92 -2.51 -3.93
C TYR A 70 5.90 -3.63 -4.26
N SER A 71 6.52 -4.20 -3.23
CA SER A 71 7.17 -5.51 -3.31
C SER A 71 6.16 -6.59 -2.94
N TYR A 72 5.94 -7.56 -3.82
CA TYR A 72 5.06 -8.70 -3.57
C TYR A 72 5.64 -9.96 -4.20
N LEU A 73 5.90 -10.99 -3.38
CA LEU A 73 6.52 -12.24 -3.83
C LEU A 73 7.77 -12.02 -4.68
N GLU A 74 8.67 -11.15 -4.21
CA GLU A 74 9.91 -10.76 -4.90
C GLU A 74 9.73 -10.13 -6.29
N GLN A 75 8.54 -9.57 -6.56
CA GLN A 75 8.19 -8.86 -7.78
C GLN A 75 7.78 -7.42 -7.49
N PHE A 76 8.00 -6.52 -8.45
CA PHE A 76 7.48 -5.17 -8.41
C PHE A 76 6.03 -5.20 -8.86
N THR A 77 5.12 -4.81 -7.98
CA THR A 77 3.68 -5.02 -8.18
C THR A 77 2.91 -3.71 -8.08
N THR A 78 2.05 -3.44 -9.05
CA THR A 78 1.12 -2.31 -9.09
C THR A 78 -0.17 -2.72 -9.79
N THR A 79 -1.08 -1.79 -10.08
CA THR A 79 -2.31 -2.06 -10.83
C THR A 79 -2.44 -1.13 -12.03
N ASP A 80 -3.16 -1.60 -13.06
CA ASP A 80 -3.49 -0.79 -14.23
C ASP A 80 -4.97 -0.34 -14.23
N LYS A 81 -5.31 0.56 -15.15
CA LYS A 81 -6.69 1.08 -15.32
C LYS A 81 -7.68 0.03 -15.85
N LEU A 82 -7.19 -1.12 -16.30
CA LEU A 82 -8.03 -2.21 -16.79
C LEU A 82 -8.38 -3.24 -15.69
N GLY A 83 -8.00 -2.95 -14.46
CA GLY A 83 -8.29 -3.82 -13.31
C GLY A 83 -7.34 -5.00 -13.17
N ASN A 84 -6.15 -4.92 -13.76
CA ASN A 84 -5.14 -5.95 -13.63
C ASN A 84 -4.15 -5.63 -12.52
N LEU A 85 -3.72 -6.66 -11.82
CA LEU A 85 -2.50 -6.67 -11.03
C LEU A 85 -1.32 -6.88 -11.97
N ILE A 86 -0.42 -5.92 -12.01
CA ILE A 86 0.79 -5.94 -12.83
C ILE A 86 1.94 -6.39 -11.97
N LYS A 87 2.60 -7.47 -12.36
CA LYS A 87 3.76 -8.03 -11.67
C LYS A 87 4.97 -7.99 -12.61
N ILE A 88 6.08 -7.47 -12.13
CA ILE A 88 7.32 -7.33 -12.91
C ILE A 88 8.44 -7.99 -12.12
N ASP A 89 9.11 -8.95 -12.72
CA ASP A 89 10.23 -9.64 -12.09
C ASP A 89 11.53 -8.80 -12.15
N THR A 90 12.57 -9.28 -11.50
CA THR A 90 13.89 -8.62 -11.49
C THR A 90 14.67 -8.75 -12.82
N LYS A 91 14.07 -9.34 -13.86
CA LYS A 91 14.58 -9.39 -15.22
C LYS A 91 13.84 -8.44 -16.16
N GLY A 92 12.73 -7.81 -15.70
CA GLY A 92 11.90 -6.91 -16.48
C GLY A 92 10.71 -7.58 -17.17
N ASN A 93 10.49 -8.88 -16.94
CA ASN A 93 9.33 -9.58 -17.50
C ASN A 93 8.06 -9.14 -16.78
N LEU A 94 7.04 -8.76 -17.56
CA LEU A 94 5.77 -8.27 -17.03
C LEU A 94 4.69 -9.33 -17.21
N ILE A 95 3.95 -9.60 -16.13
CA ILE A 95 2.77 -10.47 -16.09
C ILE A 95 1.57 -9.63 -15.66
N LYS A 96 0.42 -9.88 -16.28
CA LYS A 96 -0.88 -9.27 -15.93
C LYS A 96 -1.81 -10.35 -15.40
N GLU A 97 -2.40 -10.08 -14.25
CA GLU A 97 -3.43 -10.92 -13.64
C GLU A 97 -4.70 -10.08 -13.45
N ASN A 98 -5.79 -10.46 -14.10
CA ASN A 98 -7.04 -9.72 -13.95
C ASN A 98 -7.66 -10.03 -12.59
N ILE A 99 -7.77 -8.98 -11.75
CA ILE A 99 -8.41 -9.04 -10.44
C ILE A 99 -9.74 -8.25 -10.43
N ASN A 100 -10.18 -7.79 -11.60
CA ASN A 100 -11.39 -6.98 -11.78
C ASN A 100 -11.45 -5.74 -10.89
N LEU A 101 -10.31 -5.13 -10.63
CA LEU A 101 -10.22 -3.93 -9.81
C LEU A 101 -10.74 -2.73 -10.62
N SER A 102 -11.75 -2.01 -10.14
CA SER A 102 -12.20 -0.80 -10.81
C SER A 102 -11.20 0.35 -10.63
N VAL A 103 -11.26 1.35 -11.52
CA VAL A 103 -10.22 2.39 -11.67
C VAL A 103 -9.96 3.20 -10.41
N GLU A 104 -10.98 3.38 -9.57
CA GLU A 104 -10.89 4.19 -8.35
C GLU A 104 -10.55 3.38 -7.11
N ASN A 105 -10.27 2.09 -7.27
CA ASN A 105 -10.06 1.20 -6.15
C ASN A 105 -8.57 1.06 -5.79
N PHE A 106 -8.37 0.74 -4.53
CA PHE A 106 -7.05 0.78 -3.91
C PHE A 106 -6.58 -0.60 -3.53
N ILE A 107 -5.26 -0.79 -3.61
CA ILE A 107 -4.57 -1.94 -3.02
C ILE A 107 -3.63 -1.47 -1.91
N ASP A 108 -3.35 -2.36 -0.99
CA ASP A 108 -2.21 -2.28 -0.09
C ASP A 108 -1.47 -3.61 -0.06
N ILE A 109 -0.15 -3.56 0.04
CA ILE A 109 0.70 -4.76 0.08
C ILE A 109 1.81 -4.54 1.10
N VAL A 110 1.89 -5.42 2.10
CA VAL A 110 2.93 -5.43 3.14
C VAL A 110 3.35 -6.86 3.38
N ASP A 111 4.64 -7.15 3.31
CA ASP A 111 5.24 -8.46 3.60
C ASP A 111 4.49 -9.65 2.97
N ASN A 112 4.28 -9.60 1.67
CA ASN A 112 3.56 -10.63 0.91
C ASN A 112 2.08 -10.84 1.32
N ASN A 113 1.49 -9.90 2.06
CA ASN A 113 0.05 -9.83 2.24
C ASN A 113 -0.52 -8.80 1.28
N ILE A 114 -1.55 -9.16 0.55
CA ILE A 114 -2.26 -8.27 -0.36
C ILE A 114 -3.69 -8.09 0.10
N VAL A 115 -4.14 -6.85 0.10
CA VAL A 115 -5.54 -6.48 0.33
C VAL A 115 -5.96 -5.50 -0.76
N TYR A 116 -7.19 -5.64 -1.24
CA TYR A 116 -7.77 -4.69 -2.16
C TYR A 116 -9.26 -4.52 -1.93
N LEU A 117 -9.72 -3.32 -2.19
CA LEU A 117 -11.12 -2.95 -2.16
C LEU A 117 -11.62 -2.85 -3.60
N ASN A 118 -12.70 -3.54 -3.93
CA ASN A 118 -13.41 -3.40 -5.19
C ASN A 118 -14.88 -3.04 -4.89
N GLU A 119 -15.24 -1.79 -5.11
CA GLU A 119 -16.54 -1.23 -4.68
C GLU A 119 -16.74 -1.40 -3.17
N ASN A 120 -17.66 -2.28 -2.75
CA ASN A 120 -17.92 -2.60 -1.35
C ASN A 120 -17.38 -3.98 -0.92
N ARG A 121 -16.54 -4.60 -1.77
CA ARG A 121 -15.94 -5.90 -1.46
C ARG A 121 -14.47 -5.74 -1.11
N LEU A 122 -14.14 -5.99 0.15
CA LEU A 122 -12.77 -6.03 0.65
C LEU A 122 -12.23 -7.46 0.52
N THR A 123 -11.17 -7.64 -0.25
CA THR A 123 -10.50 -8.95 -0.38
C THR A 123 -9.23 -8.96 0.45
N ILE A 124 -9.14 -9.88 1.42
CA ILE A 124 -8.00 -10.07 2.33
C ILE A 124 -7.45 -11.47 2.08
N LYS A 125 -6.25 -11.59 1.55
CA LYS A 125 -5.63 -12.91 1.23
C LYS A 125 -6.57 -13.85 0.45
N GLY A 126 -7.36 -13.30 -0.47
CA GLY A 126 -8.34 -14.07 -1.25
C GLY A 126 -9.69 -14.31 -0.56
N ILE A 127 -9.86 -13.91 0.68
CA ILE A 127 -11.14 -13.98 1.39
C ILE A 127 -11.92 -12.69 1.15
N ASN A 128 -13.15 -12.81 0.67
CA ASN A 128 -14.03 -11.68 0.42
C ASN A 128 -14.86 -11.31 1.65
N VAL A 129 -14.82 -10.04 2.00
CA VAL A 129 -15.65 -9.44 3.05
C VAL A 129 -16.55 -8.40 2.39
N GLU A 130 -17.84 -8.57 2.50
CA GLU A 130 -18.81 -7.59 2.02
C GLU A 130 -18.94 -6.45 3.05
N LEU A 131 -18.74 -5.23 2.57
CA LEU A 131 -18.89 -4.00 3.37
C LEU A 131 -20.25 -3.34 3.03
N PRO A 132 -20.76 -2.44 3.87
CA PRO A 132 -21.89 -1.58 3.50
C PRO A 132 -21.57 -0.78 2.22
N PHE A 133 -22.59 -0.40 1.45
CA PHE A 133 -22.39 0.52 0.33
C PHE A 133 -22.05 1.91 0.88
N SER A 134 -20.80 2.33 0.68
CA SER A 134 -20.29 3.60 1.18
C SER A 134 -19.04 4.03 0.42
N LYS A 135 -18.52 5.22 0.73
CA LYS A 135 -17.21 5.68 0.28
C LYS A 135 -16.16 5.28 1.30
N PHE A 136 -15.24 4.44 0.89
CA PHE A 136 -14.18 3.94 1.76
C PHE A 136 -12.83 4.62 1.51
N SER A 137 -11.99 4.63 2.54
CA SER A 137 -10.56 4.95 2.45
C SER A 137 -9.80 3.86 1.69
N LYS A 138 -8.51 4.08 1.45
CA LYS A 138 -7.60 2.98 1.11
C LYS A 138 -7.56 1.97 2.25
N PRO A 139 -7.62 0.66 1.96
CA PRO A 139 -7.33 -0.34 2.96
C PRO A 139 -5.86 -0.20 3.40
N LYS A 140 -5.56 -0.55 4.64
CA LYS A 140 -4.20 -0.51 5.18
C LYS A 140 -3.90 -1.78 5.96
N ILE A 141 -2.77 -2.40 5.67
CA ILE A 141 -2.28 -3.60 6.35
C ILE A 141 -1.36 -3.19 7.48
N PHE A 142 -1.55 -3.78 8.64
CA PHE A 142 -0.66 -3.69 9.79
C PHE A 142 -0.18 -5.08 10.15
N ILE A 143 1.13 -5.23 10.30
CA ILE A 143 1.75 -6.49 10.70
C ILE A 143 2.48 -6.25 12.01
N ASP A 144 2.05 -6.94 13.03
CA ASP A 144 2.78 -7.13 14.26
C ASP A 144 3.32 -8.56 14.34
N SER A 145 4.28 -8.81 15.22
CA SER A 145 4.96 -10.11 15.38
C SER A 145 4.03 -11.32 15.46
N LYS A 146 2.78 -11.14 15.85
CA LYS A 146 1.79 -12.20 16.11
C LYS A 146 0.54 -12.16 15.24
N THR A 147 0.28 -11.05 14.54
CA THR A 147 -0.99 -10.89 13.83
C THR A 147 -0.88 -9.97 12.64
N THR A 148 -1.72 -10.22 11.64
CA THR A 148 -1.95 -9.30 10.52
C THR A 148 -3.36 -8.73 10.67
N LEU A 149 -3.44 -7.41 10.65
CA LEU A 149 -4.69 -6.65 10.73
C LEU A 149 -4.88 -5.85 9.44
N VAL A 150 -6.12 -5.66 9.05
CA VAL A 150 -6.50 -4.85 7.89
C VAL A 150 -7.53 -3.84 8.32
N SER A 151 -7.24 -2.56 8.16
CA SER A 151 -8.19 -1.50 8.42
C SER A 151 -8.76 -0.90 7.14
N ILE A 152 -9.99 -0.45 7.26
CA ILE A 152 -10.66 0.38 6.25
C ILE A 152 -11.63 1.32 6.96
N THR A 153 -11.70 2.57 6.48
CA THR A 153 -12.59 3.59 7.07
C THR A 153 -13.72 3.91 6.12
N ASP A 154 -14.94 3.79 6.60
CA ASP A 154 -16.13 4.33 5.96
C ASP A 154 -16.11 5.85 6.15
N MET A 155 -15.80 6.56 5.07
CA MET A 155 -15.65 8.02 5.05
C MET A 155 -17.00 8.75 5.07
N THR A 156 -18.10 8.05 4.82
CA THR A 156 -19.45 8.61 4.85
C THR A 156 -20.03 8.57 6.26
N ASN A 157 -19.88 7.43 6.94
CA ASN A 157 -20.43 7.20 8.27
C ASN A 157 -19.43 7.48 9.41
N ASN A 158 -18.18 7.82 9.06
CA ASN A 158 -17.07 8.03 10.00
C ASN A 158 -16.88 6.82 10.92
N GLU A 159 -16.74 5.65 10.31
CA GLU A 159 -16.58 4.39 11.00
C GLU A 159 -15.33 3.64 10.51
N VAL A 160 -14.48 3.25 11.44
CA VAL A 160 -13.30 2.45 11.18
C VAL A 160 -13.62 0.99 11.41
N TYR A 161 -13.39 0.17 10.40
CA TYR A 161 -13.44 -1.28 10.47
C TYR A 161 -12.03 -1.84 10.60
N LEU A 162 -11.86 -2.84 11.44
CA LEU A 162 -10.60 -3.57 11.61
C LEU A 162 -10.86 -5.07 11.49
N TYR A 163 -10.21 -5.70 10.53
CA TYR A 163 -10.34 -7.12 10.26
C TYR A 163 -9.05 -7.86 10.56
N ARG A 164 -9.18 -9.13 10.93
CA ARG A 164 -8.06 -10.07 10.94
C ARG A 164 -7.80 -10.58 9.52
N ASP A 165 -6.65 -11.20 9.30
CA ASP A 165 -6.26 -11.78 8.01
C ASP A 165 -7.20 -12.92 7.53
N ASN A 166 -8.00 -13.49 8.41
CA ASN A 166 -9.03 -14.47 8.09
C ASN A 166 -10.39 -13.84 7.74
N GLY A 167 -10.46 -12.51 7.54
CA GLY A 167 -11.67 -11.78 7.19
C GLY A 167 -12.64 -11.53 8.33
N LYS A 168 -12.36 -11.96 9.56
CA LYS A 168 -13.22 -11.69 10.70
C LYS A 168 -13.01 -10.28 11.24
N LEU A 169 -14.11 -9.59 11.50
CA LEU A 169 -14.11 -8.29 12.17
C LEU A 169 -13.59 -8.45 13.61
N VAL A 170 -12.68 -7.57 14.02
CA VAL A 170 -12.18 -7.53 15.38
C VAL A 170 -13.31 -7.10 16.31
N LYS A 171 -13.43 -7.76 17.46
CA LYS A 171 -14.48 -7.46 18.45
C LYS A 171 -14.40 -5.99 18.91
N GLY A 172 -15.54 -5.34 18.96
CA GLY A 172 -15.65 -3.92 19.33
C GLY A 172 -15.62 -2.96 18.13
N PHE A 173 -15.36 -3.46 16.91
CA PHE A 173 -15.45 -2.68 15.69
C PHE A 173 -16.83 -2.84 15.02
N PRO A 174 -17.30 -1.83 14.22
CA PRO A 174 -16.59 -0.58 13.91
C PRO A 174 -16.52 0.40 15.08
N ILE A 175 -15.47 1.24 15.10
CA ILE A 175 -15.31 2.36 16.03
C ILE A 175 -15.46 3.69 15.29
N LYS A 176 -15.65 4.79 16.01
CA LYS A 176 -15.72 6.12 15.40
C LYS A 176 -14.35 6.59 14.93
N GLY A 177 -14.29 7.12 13.71
CA GLY A 177 -13.10 7.70 13.09
C GLY A 177 -13.36 8.08 11.64
N SER A 178 -12.76 9.19 11.19
CA SER A 178 -12.98 9.80 9.88
C SER A 178 -11.73 9.82 8.97
N SER A 179 -10.66 9.15 9.37
CA SER A 179 -9.42 9.07 8.59
C SER A 179 -8.92 7.65 8.43
N VAL A 180 -7.95 7.46 7.55
CA VAL A 180 -7.08 6.28 7.63
C VAL A 180 -6.41 6.29 8.99
N ILE A 181 -6.33 5.12 9.63
CA ILE A 181 -5.77 4.98 10.96
C ILE A 181 -4.27 4.67 10.94
N ASP A 182 -3.64 4.87 12.09
CA ASP A 182 -2.37 4.22 12.42
C ASP A 182 -2.53 3.34 13.64
N ILE A 183 -1.74 2.25 13.71
CA ILE A 183 -1.75 1.30 14.81
C ILE A 183 -0.33 1.11 15.31
N LYS A 184 -0.12 1.33 16.60
CA LYS A 184 1.17 1.16 17.24
C LYS A 184 1.01 1.02 18.75
N ASP A 185 1.93 0.31 19.41
CA ASP A 185 2.16 0.42 20.84
C ASP A 185 2.88 1.76 21.09
N SER A 186 2.14 2.78 21.49
CA SER A 186 2.61 4.16 21.56
C SER A 186 3.23 4.52 22.90
N ASP A 187 2.90 3.80 23.97
CA ASP A 187 3.40 4.03 25.32
C ASP A 187 4.30 2.88 25.85
N ASN A 188 4.52 1.86 25.02
CA ASN A 188 5.33 0.66 25.28
C ASN A 188 4.79 -0.20 26.45
N ASP A 189 3.47 -0.26 26.61
CA ASP A 189 2.81 -1.13 27.61
C ASP A 189 2.52 -2.55 27.07
N GLY A 190 2.83 -2.80 25.79
CA GLY A 190 2.64 -4.08 25.11
C GLY A 190 1.24 -4.26 24.51
N LYS A 191 0.41 -3.23 24.52
CA LYS A 191 -0.87 -3.19 23.86
C LYS A 191 -0.78 -2.29 22.62
N LEU A 192 -1.71 -2.42 21.72
CA LEU A 192 -1.75 -1.61 20.51
C LEU A 192 -2.81 -0.52 20.65
N GLU A 193 -2.46 0.70 20.28
CA GLU A 193 -3.39 1.79 20.14
C GLU A 193 -3.69 2.08 18.67
N ILE A 194 -4.93 2.44 18.40
CA ILE A 194 -5.37 3.04 17.13
C ILE A 194 -5.47 4.53 17.31
N ILE A 195 -4.95 5.28 16.34
CA ILE A 195 -5.13 6.71 16.25
C ILE A 195 -5.90 7.03 14.97
N SER A 196 -6.98 7.82 15.11
CA SER A 196 -7.80 8.33 14.00
C SER A 196 -8.18 9.78 14.22
N ALA A 197 -8.39 10.53 13.14
CA ALA A 197 -9.19 11.76 13.24
C ALA A 197 -10.65 11.36 13.50
N ILE A 198 -11.37 12.15 14.30
CA ILE A 198 -12.82 11.97 14.48
C ILE A 198 -13.60 13.01 13.68
N ASP A 199 -12.99 14.17 13.49
CA ASP A 199 -13.45 15.27 12.67
C ASP A 199 -12.25 16.11 12.17
N ASN A 200 -12.51 17.30 11.62
CA ASN A 200 -11.45 18.19 11.12
C ASN A 200 -10.58 18.84 12.22
N PHE A 201 -10.96 18.71 13.48
CA PHE A 201 -10.34 19.42 14.60
C PHE A 201 -9.86 18.51 15.73
N SER A 202 -10.25 17.22 15.71
CA SER A 202 -10.05 16.30 16.84
C SER A 202 -9.47 14.99 16.39
N ILE A 203 -8.62 14.40 17.24
CA ILE A 203 -8.13 13.04 17.13
C ILE A 203 -8.64 12.20 18.29
N VAL A 204 -8.70 10.90 18.07
CA VAL A 204 -9.08 9.92 19.08
C VAL A 204 -8.06 8.79 19.10
N SER A 205 -7.79 8.26 20.27
CA SER A 205 -7.00 7.04 20.46
C SER A 205 -7.84 5.98 21.16
N TYR A 206 -7.72 4.74 20.68
CA TYR A 206 -8.40 3.57 21.26
C TYR A 206 -7.37 2.48 21.51
N GLU A 207 -7.35 1.91 22.72
CA GLU A 207 -6.62 0.67 23.01
C GLU A 207 -7.33 -0.52 22.38
N ILE A 208 -6.58 -1.42 21.73
CA ILE A 208 -7.13 -2.61 21.06
C ILE A 208 -6.86 -3.84 21.93
N ASN A 209 -7.90 -4.58 22.26
CA ASN A 209 -7.76 -5.90 22.87
C ASN A 209 -7.91 -6.99 21.81
N LEU A 210 -6.79 -7.55 21.34
CA LEU A 210 -6.76 -8.61 20.35
C LEU A 210 -6.91 -10.02 20.92
N SER A 211 -6.89 -10.18 22.26
CA SER A 211 -6.95 -11.47 22.93
C SER A 211 -8.37 -12.05 23.08
N GLN A 212 -9.38 -11.24 22.79
CA GLN A 212 -10.79 -11.68 22.83
C GLN A 212 -11.26 -12.10 21.44
N ASN A 213 -11.34 -13.39 21.19
CA ASN A 213 -12.02 -13.99 20.04
C ASN A 213 -13.48 -14.27 20.33
#